data_4d4ae93d3e16ff8dccef3ae49764f2b6
#
_entry.id   4d4ae93d3e16ff8dccef3ae49764f2b6
#
_cell.length_a   1.000
_cell.length_b   1.000
_cell.length_c   1.000
_cell.angle_alpha   90.00
_cell.angle_beta   90.00
_cell.angle_gamma   90.00
#
_symmetry.space_group_name_H-M   'P 1'
#
loop_
_entity.id
_entity.type
_entity.pdbx_description
1 polymer ?
#
loop_
_entity_poly.entity_id
_entity_poly.type
_entity_poly.pdbx_seq_one_letter_code
_entity_poly.pdbx_strand_id
1 'polypeptide(L)'
;MTSTIRRPAILRTRHGRRWLAGGLILLGLAVAFAYQARPTATAPDDRWLHVQPQTLENHLGLVGRIEAATQTTLAAPFEGLVQDMAVAEGQRVERGQHLLTLDTTQLDIQLREALAAQLKAQRTVQDMQNWPQGEEVARARRAMTNAQLGLTDTQGKLADTRRLFERGIVARMEVDALEQQARTQQLDLAASQAELHAALDKGKGENRQIADMELANAQARYQALQTLHAQRELHAPFAGIVLRPRKQEGGGSVPMLQPGMRATQGTPLFELTSLERIKAVSRVEEADLHQLSEGMPVQITGDGFDGTALQGRIEAIGVQGTPSEMYGGGTTYEVTVAIDPLLPAQLQRIRLGMSARLAIVTYRAENGLALPAEALHQSGEGSTFVIHRKTMHEASRQVAVTPGRAVPQGIEVFGLESGYVQLLESAP
;
A
#
# COMPACT_ATOMS: atom_id res chain seq x y z
N MET A 1 105.67 28.77 31.82
CA MET A 1 106.39 29.55 30.80
C MET A 1 105.39 30.52 30.25
N THR A 2 105.23 31.67 30.85
CA THR A 2 105.71 32.98 30.46
C THR A 2 105.32 33.30 29.01
N SER A 3 104.51 34.24 28.78
CA SER A 3 104.68 35.65 28.65
C SER A 3 103.55 36.23 27.74
N THR A 4 103.08 37.34 27.66
CA THR A 4 103.38 38.68 28.14
C THR A 4 102.29 39.60 27.52
N ILE A 5 101.75 40.45 28.29
CA ILE A 5 100.79 41.51 27.96
C ILE A 5 101.54 42.59 27.11
N ARG A 6 100.87 43.04 26.02
CA ARG A 6 101.13 44.37 25.45
C ARG A 6 99.87 45.14 25.16
N ARG A 7 99.67 46.20 25.91
CA ARG A 7 98.71 47.28 25.64
C ARG A 7 99.29 48.21 24.55
N PRO A 8 98.46 48.72 23.66
CA PRO A 8 98.86 49.97 22.97
C PRO A 8 97.98 51.15 23.38
N ALA A 9 98.61 52.26 23.34
CA ALA A 9 98.27 53.59 23.80
C ALA A 9 97.09 54.24 23.11
N ILE A 10 96.38 55.03 23.88
CA ILE A 10 95.29 55.93 23.46
C ILE A 10 95.85 57.13 22.79
N LEU A 11 95.64 57.31 21.49
CA LEU A 11 95.80 58.56 20.76
C LEU A 11 94.52 59.41 20.88
N ARG A 12 94.66 60.49 21.63
CA ARG A 12 93.73 61.58 21.79
C ARG A 12 93.78 62.50 20.59
N THR A 13 92.86 62.43 19.61
CA THR A 13 92.70 63.43 18.56
C THR A 13 91.34 64.06 18.62
N ARG A 14 91.28 65.38 18.50
CA ARG A 14 90.11 66.27 18.59
C ARG A 14 89.01 66.03 17.50
N HIS A 15 89.18 65.08 16.63
CA HIS A 15 88.20 64.74 15.57
C HIS A 15 87.21 63.66 15.98
N GLY A 16 87.42 62.84 17.01
CA GLY A 16 86.51 61.79 17.48
C GLY A 16 85.17 62.30 18.03
N ARG A 17 85.13 63.51 18.58
CA ARG A 17 83.90 64.09 19.12
C ARG A 17 82.83 64.52 18.08
N ARG A 18 83.32 64.84 16.87
CA ARG A 18 82.45 65.20 15.72
C ARG A 18 81.78 63.95 15.11
N TRP A 19 82.49 62.83 15.08
CA TRP A 19 82.00 61.57 14.56
C TRP A 19 80.99 60.90 15.54
N LEU A 20 81.21 61.07 16.83
CA LEU A 20 80.22 60.57 17.82
C LEU A 20 78.90 61.39 17.82
N ALA A 21 78.96 62.67 17.60
CA ALA A 21 77.78 63.52 17.45
C ALA A 21 77.00 63.19 16.17
N GLY A 22 77.72 62.95 15.03
CA GLY A 22 77.13 62.51 13.78
C GLY A 22 76.43 61.13 13.88
N GLY A 23 77.13 60.21 14.58
CA GLY A 23 76.55 58.86 14.87
C GLY A 23 75.29 58.89 15.69
N LEU A 24 75.20 59.77 16.72
CA LEU A 24 74.02 59.96 17.55
C LEU A 24 72.84 60.56 16.79
N ILE A 25 73.12 61.54 15.88
CA ILE A 25 72.11 62.14 14.99
C ILE A 25 71.57 61.09 14.00
N LEU A 26 72.43 60.30 13.40
CA LEU A 26 72.02 59.21 12.49
C LEU A 26 71.23 58.11 13.23
N LEU A 27 71.64 57.76 14.48
CA LEU A 27 70.89 56.81 15.30
C LEU A 27 69.52 57.41 15.68
N GLY A 28 69.43 58.70 16.02
CA GLY A 28 68.19 59.40 16.30
C GLY A 28 67.28 59.46 15.07
N LEU A 29 67.84 59.74 13.85
CA LEU A 29 67.10 59.68 12.59
C LEU A 29 66.65 58.28 12.23
N ALA A 30 67.44 57.25 12.49
CA ALA A 30 67.11 55.86 12.26
C ALA A 30 65.96 55.38 13.23
N VAL A 31 66.00 55.78 14.49
CA VAL A 31 64.97 55.52 15.45
C VAL A 31 63.70 56.30 15.14
N ALA A 32 63.82 57.56 14.69
CA ALA A 32 62.62 58.34 14.24
C ALA A 32 62.02 57.74 12.96
N PHE A 33 62.85 57.24 12.04
CA PHE A 33 62.37 56.57 10.83
C PHE A 33 61.82 55.18 11.14
N ALA A 34 62.40 54.45 12.09
CA ALA A 34 61.79 53.18 12.59
C ALA A 34 60.50 53.41 13.35
N TYR A 35 60.31 54.56 14.02
CA TYR A 35 59.07 54.91 14.67
C TYR A 35 57.95 55.39 13.73
N GLN A 36 58.34 56.00 12.57
CA GLN A 36 57.44 56.34 11.47
C GLN A 36 57.12 55.15 10.55
N ALA A 37 57.98 54.16 10.50
CA ALA A 37 57.83 52.92 9.75
C ALA A 37 57.14 51.80 10.55
N ARG A 38 56.50 52.13 11.64
CA ARG A 38 55.53 51.17 12.20
C ARG A 38 54.44 50.92 11.16
N PRO A 39 54.29 49.66 10.68
CA PRO A 39 53.17 49.39 9.80
C PRO A 39 51.89 49.76 10.58
N THR A 40 51.14 50.77 10.10
CA THR A 40 49.78 50.97 10.46
C THR A 40 49.12 49.60 10.34
N ALA A 41 48.67 49.03 11.46
CA ALA A 41 47.89 47.83 11.45
C ALA A 41 46.82 48.08 10.38
N THR A 42 46.94 47.38 9.26
CA THR A 42 45.90 47.36 8.21
C THR A 42 44.62 47.01 8.96
N ALA A 43 43.65 47.93 8.95
CA ALA A 43 42.34 47.64 9.48
C ALA A 43 41.90 46.30 8.85
N PRO A 44 41.35 45.35 9.60
CA PRO A 44 40.91 44.09 9.04
C PRO A 44 40.03 44.42 7.83
N ASP A 45 40.33 43.77 6.71
CA ASP A 45 39.60 43.96 5.47
C ASP A 45 38.18 43.46 5.72
N ASP A 46 37.30 44.39 6.13
CA ASP A 46 35.92 44.10 6.51
C ASP A 46 35.22 43.43 5.33
N ARG A 47 35.14 42.11 5.35
CA ARG A 47 34.46 41.32 4.34
C ARG A 47 32.94 41.55 4.50
N TRP A 48 32.33 42.09 3.46
CA TRP A 48 30.89 42.35 3.41
C TRP A 48 30.24 41.36 2.46
N LEU A 49 29.26 40.63 2.97
CA LEU A 49 28.43 39.72 2.19
C LEU A 49 27.11 40.42 1.81
N HIS A 50 26.82 40.44 0.51
CA HIS A 50 25.53 40.91 0.03
C HIS A 50 24.47 39.83 0.26
N VAL A 51 23.41 40.18 1.01
CA VAL A 51 22.34 39.28 1.38
C VAL A 51 21.03 39.72 0.73
N GLN A 52 20.42 38.82 0.00
CA GLN A 52 19.16 39.03 -0.67
C GLN A 52 18.17 37.91 -0.28
N PRO A 53 16.86 38.20 -0.31
CA PRO A 53 15.85 37.16 -0.15
C PRO A 53 16.04 36.08 -1.22
N GLN A 54 16.08 34.82 -0.77
CA GLN A 54 16.22 33.67 -1.64
C GLN A 54 15.35 32.52 -1.11
N THR A 55 15.08 31.56 -1.97
CA THR A 55 14.39 30.33 -1.52
C THR A 55 15.36 29.51 -0.68
N LEU A 56 14.99 29.29 0.57
CA LEU A 56 15.70 28.43 1.50
C LEU A 56 15.01 27.07 1.54
N GLU A 57 15.76 26.01 1.32
CA GLU A 57 15.23 24.66 1.39
C GLU A 57 16.15 23.77 2.21
N ASN A 58 15.56 22.89 3.00
CA ASN A 58 16.26 21.80 3.64
C ASN A 58 15.77 20.46 3.09
N HIS A 59 16.69 19.57 2.81
CA HIS A 59 16.39 18.28 2.20
C HIS A 59 16.85 17.14 3.09
N LEU A 60 15.97 16.17 3.28
CA LEU A 60 16.34 14.86 3.82
C LEU A 60 16.67 13.93 2.64
N GLY A 61 17.91 13.46 2.61
CA GLY A 61 18.37 12.52 1.58
C GLY A 61 18.15 11.09 1.98
N LEU A 62 17.38 10.34 1.18
CA LEU A 62 17.18 8.90 1.37
C LEU A 62 17.61 8.13 0.12
N VAL A 63 18.03 6.88 0.33
CA VAL A 63 18.33 5.95 -0.77
C VAL A 63 17.18 4.97 -0.88
N GLY A 64 16.67 4.82 -2.09
CA GLY A 64 15.55 3.93 -2.38
C GLY A 64 15.71 3.24 -3.73
N ARG A 65 14.64 2.65 -4.21
CA ARG A 65 14.56 2.00 -5.52
C ARG A 65 13.24 2.29 -6.20
N ILE A 66 13.29 2.22 -7.54
CA ILE A 66 12.11 2.38 -8.37
C ILE A 66 11.35 1.06 -8.41
N GLU A 67 10.06 1.13 -8.09
CA GLU A 67 9.13 0.01 -8.15
C GLU A 67 7.91 0.38 -8.99
N ALA A 68 7.19 -0.62 -9.48
CA ALA A 68 5.91 -0.38 -10.11
C ALA A 68 4.86 -0.01 -9.04
N ALA A 69 3.99 0.94 -9.35
CA ALA A 69 2.88 1.28 -8.47
C ALA A 69 1.82 0.16 -8.46
N THR A 70 1.64 -0.55 -9.58
CA THR A 70 0.69 -1.65 -9.71
C THR A 70 1.41 -2.92 -10.14
N GLN A 71 1.28 -3.95 -9.32
CA GLN A 71 1.82 -5.28 -9.52
C GLN A 71 0.80 -6.31 -9.07
N THR A 72 0.58 -7.35 -9.87
CA THR A 72 -0.40 -8.39 -9.57
C THR A 72 0.16 -9.75 -9.94
N THR A 73 0.05 -10.70 -9.02
CA THR A 73 0.35 -12.10 -9.29
C THR A 73 -0.87 -12.77 -9.90
N LEU A 74 -0.73 -13.30 -11.09
CA LEU A 74 -1.74 -14.10 -11.77
C LEU A 74 -1.52 -15.55 -11.40
N ALA A 75 -2.50 -16.16 -10.74
CA ALA A 75 -2.46 -17.55 -10.30
C ALA A 75 -3.44 -18.42 -11.09
N ALA A 76 -3.21 -19.73 -11.10
CA ALA A 76 -4.11 -20.70 -11.72
C ALA A 76 -5.47 -20.69 -11.00
N PRO A 77 -6.60 -20.43 -11.70
CA PRO A 77 -7.93 -20.40 -11.11
C PRO A 77 -8.44 -21.80 -10.73
N PHE A 78 -7.95 -22.84 -11.39
CA PHE A 78 -8.28 -24.24 -11.14
C PHE A 78 -7.07 -25.11 -11.48
N GLU A 79 -7.16 -26.39 -11.13
CA GLU A 79 -6.14 -27.39 -11.45
C GLU A 79 -6.26 -27.84 -12.90
N GLY A 80 -5.17 -27.66 -13.68
CA GLY A 80 -5.11 -28.05 -15.09
C GLY A 80 -3.69 -28.10 -15.61
N LEU A 81 -3.52 -28.61 -16.84
CA LEU A 81 -2.26 -28.53 -17.57
C LEU A 81 -2.19 -27.19 -18.32
N VAL A 82 -1.02 -26.61 -18.42
CA VAL A 82 -0.78 -25.47 -19.31
C VAL A 82 -0.85 -26.01 -20.74
N GLN A 83 -1.91 -25.65 -21.48
CA GLN A 83 -2.12 -26.11 -22.85
C GLN A 83 -1.30 -25.30 -23.83
N ASP A 84 -1.38 -24.00 -23.74
CA ASP A 84 -0.68 -23.06 -24.61
C ASP A 84 -0.23 -21.83 -23.83
N MET A 85 0.86 -21.22 -24.28
CA MET A 85 1.43 -20.03 -23.68
C MET A 85 1.71 -19.01 -24.77
N ALA A 86 0.95 -17.92 -24.79
CA ALA A 86 0.99 -16.89 -25.84
C ALA A 86 2.05 -15.80 -25.56
N VAL A 87 2.66 -15.80 -24.37
CA VAL A 87 3.60 -14.74 -23.93
C VAL A 87 4.87 -15.34 -23.32
N ALA A 88 5.97 -14.60 -23.44
CA ALA A 88 7.25 -14.92 -22.82
C ALA A 88 7.55 -14.00 -21.63
N GLU A 89 8.44 -14.45 -20.74
CA GLU A 89 8.96 -13.62 -19.66
C GLU A 89 9.66 -12.37 -20.22
N GLY A 90 9.39 -11.20 -19.65
CA GLY A 90 9.91 -9.90 -20.12
C GLY A 90 9.09 -9.29 -21.26
N GLN A 91 8.09 -9.97 -21.78
CA GLN A 91 7.26 -9.45 -22.85
C GLN A 91 6.28 -8.39 -22.33
N ARG A 92 6.09 -7.33 -23.13
CA ARG A 92 5.07 -6.31 -22.88
C ARG A 92 3.72 -6.81 -23.40
N VAL A 93 2.69 -6.61 -22.59
CA VAL A 93 1.32 -6.99 -22.90
C VAL A 93 0.37 -5.83 -22.70
N GLU A 94 -0.73 -5.83 -23.46
CA GLU A 94 -1.81 -4.86 -23.35
C GLU A 94 -2.92 -5.40 -22.44
N ARG A 95 -3.76 -4.51 -21.93
CA ARG A 95 -4.95 -4.89 -21.16
C ARG A 95 -5.86 -5.79 -21.98
N GLY A 96 -6.28 -6.92 -21.42
CA GLY A 96 -7.12 -7.90 -22.08
C GLY A 96 -6.37 -8.85 -23.02
N GLN A 97 -5.05 -8.69 -23.19
CA GLN A 97 -4.27 -9.60 -24.02
C GLN A 97 -4.24 -11.00 -23.40
N HIS A 98 -4.43 -12.02 -24.25
CA HIS A 98 -4.34 -13.42 -23.86
C HIS A 98 -2.89 -13.79 -23.46
N LEU A 99 -2.74 -14.47 -22.33
CA LEU A 99 -1.44 -14.87 -21.76
C LEU A 99 -1.18 -16.36 -21.89
N LEU A 100 -2.12 -17.17 -21.44
CA LEU A 100 -2.06 -18.63 -21.52
C LEU A 100 -3.46 -19.24 -21.49
N THR A 101 -3.55 -20.50 -21.93
CA THR A 101 -4.74 -21.35 -21.83
C THR A 101 -4.44 -22.54 -20.94
N LEU A 102 -5.35 -22.84 -20.02
CA LEU A 102 -5.34 -24.05 -19.22
C LEU A 102 -6.25 -25.11 -19.83
N ASP A 103 -5.82 -26.38 -19.78
CA ASP A 103 -6.63 -27.53 -20.16
C ASP A 103 -7.79 -27.72 -19.20
N THR A 104 -8.98 -27.88 -19.73
CA THR A 104 -10.23 -27.99 -18.96
C THR A 104 -10.75 -29.42 -18.85
N THR A 105 -10.04 -30.42 -19.35
CA THR A 105 -10.55 -31.82 -19.44
C THR A 105 -11.10 -32.31 -18.11
N GLN A 106 -10.37 -32.10 -17.02
CA GLN A 106 -10.81 -32.49 -15.68
C GLN A 106 -11.98 -31.65 -15.18
N LEU A 107 -11.94 -30.35 -15.45
CA LEU A 107 -13.00 -29.41 -15.10
C LEU A 107 -14.31 -29.70 -15.85
N ASP A 108 -14.21 -30.11 -17.12
CA ASP A 108 -15.37 -30.49 -17.94
C ASP A 108 -16.08 -31.74 -17.41
N ILE A 109 -15.34 -32.69 -16.85
CA ILE A 109 -15.92 -33.84 -16.16
C ILE A 109 -16.72 -33.38 -14.94
N GLN A 110 -16.11 -32.55 -14.09
CA GLN A 110 -16.77 -32.01 -12.88
C GLN A 110 -18.01 -31.15 -13.25
N LEU A 111 -17.93 -30.39 -14.33
CA LEU A 111 -19.04 -29.55 -14.81
C LEU A 111 -20.23 -30.42 -15.24
N ARG A 112 -19.98 -31.52 -15.98
CA ARG A 112 -21.04 -32.46 -16.38
C ARG A 112 -21.65 -33.17 -15.18
N GLU A 113 -20.86 -33.56 -14.20
CA GLU A 113 -21.34 -34.17 -12.96
C GLU A 113 -22.21 -33.19 -12.15
N ALA A 114 -21.79 -31.93 -12.04
CA ALA A 114 -22.55 -30.90 -11.36
C ALA A 114 -23.88 -30.60 -12.07
N LEU A 115 -23.85 -30.54 -13.42
CA LEU A 115 -25.09 -30.39 -14.22
C LEU A 115 -26.05 -31.54 -14.00
N ALA A 116 -25.55 -32.78 -14.01
CA ALA A 116 -26.38 -33.96 -13.74
C ALA A 116 -26.99 -33.91 -12.32
N ALA A 117 -26.23 -33.49 -11.32
CA ALA A 117 -26.72 -33.30 -9.95
C ALA A 117 -27.79 -32.21 -9.87
N GLN A 118 -27.61 -31.09 -10.58
CA GLN A 118 -28.60 -30.00 -10.65
C GLN A 118 -29.92 -30.49 -11.29
N LEU A 119 -29.84 -31.17 -12.44
CA LEU A 119 -31.00 -31.71 -13.11
C LEU A 119 -31.74 -32.73 -12.26
N LYS A 120 -31.04 -33.59 -11.49
CA LYS A 120 -31.63 -34.53 -10.54
C LYS A 120 -32.35 -33.80 -9.42
N ALA A 121 -31.73 -32.82 -8.78
CA ALA A 121 -32.34 -32.04 -7.71
C ALA A 121 -33.56 -31.24 -8.23
N GLN A 122 -33.46 -30.69 -9.45
CA GLN A 122 -34.61 -30.00 -10.08
C GLN A 122 -35.78 -30.92 -10.26
N ARG A 123 -35.54 -32.17 -10.71
CA ARG A 123 -36.57 -33.19 -10.83
C ARG A 123 -37.21 -33.50 -9.48
N THR A 124 -36.43 -33.66 -8.43
CA THR A 124 -36.92 -33.89 -7.06
C THR A 124 -37.86 -32.77 -6.61
N VAL A 125 -37.48 -31.50 -6.84
CA VAL A 125 -38.34 -30.36 -6.52
C VAL A 125 -39.64 -30.37 -7.33
N GLN A 126 -39.61 -30.73 -8.62
CA GLN A 126 -40.79 -30.87 -9.45
C GLN A 126 -41.69 -32.01 -8.95
N ASP A 127 -41.13 -33.15 -8.55
CA ASP A 127 -41.87 -34.27 -7.99
C ASP A 127 -42.52 -33.84 -6.68
N MET A 128 -41.86 -33.07 -5.82
CA MET A 128 -42.49 -32.53 -4.58
C MET A 128 -43.57 -31.50 -4.88
N GLN A 129 -43.43 -30.67 -5.90
CA GLN A 129 -44.47 -29.73 -6.34
C GLN A 129 -45.73 -30.47 -6.87
N ASN A 130 -45.54 -31.56 -7.59
CA ASN A 130 -46.62 -32.39 -8.14
C ASN A 130 -47.14 -33.43 -7.16
N TRP A 131 -46.53 -33.58 -5.99
CA TRP A 131 -46.86 -34.58 -4.99
C TRP A 131 -48.34 -34.65 -4.65
N PRO A 132 -49.08 -33.49 -4.46
CA PRO A 132 -50.54 -33.55 -4.15
C PRO A 132 -51.37 -34.23 -5.24
N GLN A 133 -50.85 -34.36 -6.44
CA GLN A 133 -51.49 -35.03 -7.59
C GLN A 133 -50.88 -36.42 -7.84
N GLY A 134 -49.89 -36.80 -7.04
CA GLY A 134 -49.18 -38.06 -7.15
C GLY A 134 -50.05 -39.27 -6.82
N GLU A 135 -49.59 -40.46 -7.22
CA GLU A 135 -50.35 -41.68 -7.10
C GLU A 135 -50.64 -42.05 -5.65
N GLU A 136 -49.74 -41.81 -4.71
CA GLU A 136 -49.91 -42.08 -3.28
C GLU A 136 -51.08 -41.26 -2.71
N VAL A 137 -51.08 -39.94 -2.95
CA VAL A 137 -52.15 -39.05 -2.51
C VAL A 137 -53.51 -39.41 -3.18
N ALA A 138 -53.49 -39.73 -4.47
CA ALA A 138 -54.68 -40.15 -5.20
C ALA A 138 -55.25 -41.48 -4.63
N ARG A 139 -54.41 -42.42 -4.23
CA ARG A 139 -54.82 -43.66 -3.58
C ARG A 139 -55.48 -43.40 -2.23
N ALA A 140 -54.81 -42.61 -1.37
CA ALA A 140 -55.37 -42.24 -0.04
C ALA A 140 -56.68 -41.46 -0.16
N ARG A 141 -56.78 -40.55 -1.16
CA ARG A 141 -58.03 -39.80 -1.43
C ARG A 141 -59.19 -40.72 -1.84
N ARG A 142 -58.91 -41.72 -2.70
CA ARG A 142 -59.93 -42.74 -3.08
C ARG A 142 -60.40 -43.56 -1.86
N ALA A 143 -59.46 -44.00 -0.99
CA ALA A 143 -59.73 -44.70 0.21
C ALA A 143 -60.67 -43.92 1.14
N MET A 144 -60.36 -42.65 1.41
CA MET A 144 -61.14 -41.71 2.18
C MET A 144 -62.57 -41.55 1.57
N THR A 145 -62.65 -41.37 0.25
CA THR A 145 -63.97 -41.21 -0.43
C THR A 145 -64.80 -42.45 -0.32
N ASN A 146 -64.23 -43.66 -0.45
CA ASN A 146 -64.96 -44.93 -0.29
C ASN A 146 -65.47 -45.12 1.16
N ALA A 147 -64.58 -44.79 2.14
CA ALA A 147 -65.00 -44.88 3.56
C ALA A 147 -66.14 -43.87 3.85
N GLN A 148 -66.09 -42.67 3.32
CA GLN A 148 -67.16 -41.65 3.44
C GLN A 148 -68.50 -42.11 2.84
N LEU A 149 -68.39 -42.66 1.61
CA LEU A 149 -69.64 -43.20 0.96
C LEU A 149 -70.25 -44.36 1.73
N GLY A 150 -69.41 -45.30 2.21
CA GLY A 150 -69.87 -46.41 3.04
C GLY A 150 -70.56 -45.95 4.31
N LEU A 151 -70.01 -45.01 5.05
CA LEU A 151 -70.57 -44.41 6.23
C LEU A 151 -71.94 -43.74 5.94
N THR A 152 -72.02 -42.96 4.87
CA THR A 152 -73.18 -42.22 4.44
C THR A 152 -74.34 -43.19 4.13
N ASP A 153 -74.06 -44.28 3.40
CA ASP A 153 -75.04 -45.34 3.09
C ASP A 153 -75.57 -46.04 4.37
N THR A 154 -74.65 -46.40 5.27
CA THR A 154 -75.00 -47.02 6.52
C THR A 154 -75.80 -46.10 7.43
N GLN A 155 -75.48 -44.83 7.51
CA GLN A 155 -76.23 -43.81 8.25
C GLN A 155 -77.65 -43.63 7.69
N GLY A 156 -77.81 -43.63 6.36
CA GLY A 156 -79.13 -43.61 5.72
C GLY A 156 -80.00 -44.85 6.09
N LYS A 157 -79.35 -46.05 5.98
CA LYS A 157 -80.01 -47.29 6.37
C LYS A 157 -80.38 -47.27 7.84
N LEU A 158 -79.51 -46.80 8.72
CA LEU A 158 -79.78 -46.70 10.16
C LEU A 158 -80.97 -45.75 10.44
N ALA A 159 -81.02 -44.61 9.80
CA ALA A 159 -82.12 -43.66 9.95
C ALA A 159 -83.48 -44.25 9.52
N ASP A 160 -83.47 -45.00 8.42
CA ASP A 160 -84.66 -45.68 7.95
C ASP A 160 -85.13 -46.81 8.91
N THR A 161 -84.15 -47.65 9.34
CA THR A 161 -84.42 -48.75 10.28
C THR A 161 -84.89 -48.22 11.65
N ARG A 162 -84.40 -47.13 12.20
CA ARG A 162 -84.84 -46.45 13.40
C ARG A 162 -86.33 -46.04 13.29
N ARG A 163 -86.71 -45.44 12.13
CA ARG A 163 -88.09 -45.08 11.86
C ARG A 163 -89.07 -46.29 11.84
N LEU A 164 -88.61 -47.43 11.31
CA LEU A 164 -89.33 -48.69 11.30
C LEU A 164 -89.42 -49.31 12.67
N PHE A 165 -88.34 -49.24 13.49
CA PHE A 165 -88.36 -49.69 14.87
C PHE A 165 -89.34 -48.89 15.72
N GLU A 166 -89.41 -47.56 15.61
CA GLU A 166 -90.40 -46.70 16.30
C GLU A 166 -91.87 -47.09 15.97
N ARG A 167 -92.08 -47.69 14.80
CA ARG A 167 -93.39 -48.22 14.38
C ARG A 167 -93.60 -49.66 14.77
N GLY A 168 -92.60 -50.27 15.45
CA GLY A 168 -92.74 -51.69 15.89
C GLY A 168 -92.54 -52.73 14.78
N ILE A 169 -91.99 -52.37 13.61
CA ILE A 169 -91.90 -53.24 12.43
C ILE A 169 -90.61 -54.10 12.46
N VAL A 170 -89.47 -53.56 13.01
CA VAL A 170 -88.20 -54.25 13.06
C VAL A 170 -87.77 -54.46 14.52
N ALA A 171 -86.81 -55.42 14.74
CA ALA A 171 -86.32 -55.74 16.06
C ALA A 171 -85.21 -54.74 16.46
N ARG A 172 -85.02 -54.49 17.76
CA ARG A 172 -83.95 -53.62 18.28
C ARG A 172 -82.57 -54.08 17.89
N MET A 173 -82.31 -55.37 17.80
CA MET A 173 -80.99 -55.93 17.35
C MET A 173 -80.57 -55.41 15.99
N GLU A 174 -81.47 -55.11 15.04
CA GLU A 174 -81.18 -54.60 13.73
C GLU A 174 -80.71 -53.15 13.83
N VAL A 175 -81.27 -52.34 14.68
CA VAL A 175 -80.83 -50.98 14.98
C VAL A 175 -79.44 -50.98 15.62
N ASP A 176 -79.22 -51.83 16.65
CA ASP A 176 -77.97 -51.95 17.39
C ASP A 176 -76.84 -52.44 16.47
N ALA A 177 -77.12 -53.37 15.54
CA ALA A 177 -76.17 -53.86 14.53
C ALA A 177 -75.70 -52.74 13.57
N LEU A 178 -76.71 -51.96 13.05
CA LEU A 178 -76.41 -50.83 12.17
C LEU A 178 -75.65 -49.67 12.89
N GLU A 179 -75.98 -49.44 14.17
CA GLU A 179 -75.25 -48.47 15.00
C GLU A 179 -73.81 -48.88 15.19
N GLN A 180 -73.56 -50.16 15.45
CA GLN A 180 -72.23 -50.71 15.60
C GLN A 180 -71.42 -50.61 14.26
N GLN A 181 -72.07 -50.96 13.14
CA GLN A 181 -71.48 -50.85 11.81
C GLN A 181 -71.18 -49.38 11.48
N ALA A 182 -72.08 -48.43 11.78
CA ALA A 182 -71.80 -47.00 11.57
C ALA A 182 -70.61 -46.49 12.40
N ARG A 183 -70.51 -46.95 13.68
CA ARG A 183 -69.32 -46.60 14.52
C ARG A 183 -67.99 -47.13 13.94
N THR A 184 -67.96 -48.38 13.46
CA THR A 184 -66.78 -48.96 12.81
C THR A 184 -66.41 -48.19 11.58
N GLN A 185 -67.37 -47.89 10.69
CA GLN A 185 -67.14 -47.10 9.48
C GLN A 185 -66.74 -45.66 9.78
N GLN A 186 -67.18 -45.07 10.91
CA GLN A 186 -66.73 -43.76 11.36
C GLN A 186 -65.22 -43.78 11.74
N LEU A 187 -64.76 -44.86 12.41
CA LEU A 187 -63.35 -45.07 12.72
C LEU A 187 -62.52 -45.30 11.45
N ASP A 188 -63.03 -46.08 10.48
CA ASP A 188 -62.42 -46.33 9.20
C ASP A 188 -62.24 -45.02 8.39
N LEU A 189 -63.29 -44.17 8.41
CA LEU A 189 -63.18 -42.84 7.78
C LEU A 189 -62.07 -41.95 8.43
N ALA A 190 -62.06 -41.94 9.79
CA ALA A 190 -61.07 -41.18 10.53
C ALA A 190 -59.64 -41.68 10.22
N ALA A 191 -59.45 -42.99 10.13
CA ALA A 191 -58.15 -43.59 9.74
C ALA A 191 -57.79 -43.22 8.30
N SER A 192 -58.70 -43.29 7.34
CA SER A 192 -58.46 -42.91 5.95
C SER A 192 -58.18 -41.39 5.78
N GLN A 193 -58.83 -40.55 6.60
CA GLN A 193 -58.52 -39.11 6.66
C GLN A 193 -57.10 -38.86 7.17
N ALA A 194 -56.71 -39.54 8.26
CA ALA A 194 -55.37 -39.43 8.80
C ALA A 194 -54.29 -39.90 7.79
N GLU A 195 -54.57 -40.99 7.05
CA GLU A 195 -53.68 -41.49 5.98
C GLU A 195 -53.52 -40.46 4.83
N LEU A 196 -54.64 -39.84 4.40
CA LEU A 196 -54.59 -38.80 3.38
C LEU A 196 -53.78 -37.58 3.86
N HIS A 197 -53.97 -37.14 5.12
CA HIS A 197 -53.16 -36.07 5.69
C HIS A 197 -51.66 -36.42 5.71
N ALA A 198 -51.31 -37.60 6.20
CA ALA A 198 -49.93 -38.08 6.22
C ALA A 198 -49.31 -38.14 4.80
N ALA A 199 -50.12 -38.61 3.83
CA ALA A 199 -49.64 -38.62 2.44
C ALA A 199 -49.44 -37.23 1.88
N LEU A 200 -50.31 -36.25 2.19
CA LEU A 200 -50.14 -34.86 1.74
C LEU A 200 -48.94 -34.15 2.40
N ASP A 201 -48.70 -34.45 3.68
CA ASP A 201 -47.61 -33.83 4.44
C ASP A 201 -46.20 -34.25 3.98
N LYS A 202 -46.06 -35.45 3.39
CA LYS A 202 -44.81 -35.89 2.76
C LYS A 202 -44.33 -34.93 1.66
N GLY A 203 -45.25 -34.30 0.93
CA GLY A 203 -44.93 -33.34 -0.14
C GLY A 203 -44.81 -31.89 0.33
N LYS A 204 -44.88 -31.64 1.64
CA LYS A 204 -44.88 -30.30 2.25
C LYS A 204 -43.81 -30.23 3.34
N GLY A 205 -43.66 -29.03 3.94
CA GLY A 205 -42.80 -28.82 5.09
C GLY A 205 -41.33 -29.10 4.83
N GLU A 206 -40.69 -29.85 5.73
CA GLU A 206 -39.24 -30.10 5.72
C GLU A 206 -38.77 -30.82 4.47
N ASN A 207 -39.51 -31.80 3.95
CA ASN A 207 -39.11 -32.54 2.74
C ASN A 207 -38.98 -31.63 1.52
N ARG A 208 -39.93 -30.72 1.36
CA ARG A 208 -39.88 -29.71 0.29
C ARG A 208 -38.74 -28.75 0.51
N GLN A 209 -38.50 -28.27 1.73
CA GLN A 209 -37.42 -27.39 2.07
C GLN A 209 -36.06 -28.06 1.80
N ILE A 210 -35.90 -29.35 2.12
CA ILE A 210 -34.71 -30.13 1.82
C ILE A 210 -34.48 -30.19 0.30
N ALA A 211 -35.51 -30.51 -0.49
CA ALA A 211 -35.40 -30.58 -1.93
C ALA A 211 -35.02 -29.22 -2.55
N ASP A 212 -35.59 -28.11 -2.07
CA ASP A 212 -35.29 -26.76 -2.51
C ASP A 212 -33.82 -26.38 -2.17
N MET A 213 -33.35 -26.75 -0.96
CA MET A 213 -31.93 -26.53 -0.57
C MET A 213 -30.96 -27.37 -1.40
N GLU A 214 -31.29 -28.64 -1.69
CA GLU A 214 -30.48 -29.48 -2.56
C GLU A 214 -30.37 -28.92 -3.96
N LEU A 215 -31.44 -28.38 -4.52
CA LEU A 215 -31.44 -27.72 -5.81
C LEU A 215 -30.57 -26.45 -5.78
N ALA A 216 -30.75 -25.60 -4.75
CA ALA A 216 -29.94 -24.39 -4.60
C ALA A 216 -28.45 -24.71 -4.49
N ASN A 217 -28.07 -25.72 -3.72
CA ASN A 217 -26.67 -26.16 -3.58
C ASN A 217 -26.12 -26.70 -4.90
N ALA A 218 -26.89 -27.53 -5.62
CA ALA A 218 -26.47 -28.07 -6.91
C ALA A 218 -26.32 -26.97 -7.97
N GLN A 219 -27.22 -25.99 -7.99
CA GLN A 219 -27.12 -24.82 -8.86
C GLN A 219 -25.88 -23.99 -8.56
N ALA A 220 -25.64 -23.69 -7.28
CA ALA A 220 -24.47 -22.92 -6.86
C ALA A 220 -23.15 -23.61 -7.27
N ARG A 221 -23.08 -24.93 -7.08
CA ARG A 221 -21.93 -25.74 -7.48
C ARG A 221 -21.70 -25.70 -9.00
N TYR A 222 -22.76 -25.87 -9.78
CA TYR A 222 -22.66 -25.81 -11.26
C TYR A 222 -22.21 -24.41 -11.73
N GLN A 223 -22.79 -23.35 -11.18
CA GLN A 223 -22.41 -21.96 -11.51
C GLN A 223 -20.94 -21.65 -11.14
N ALA A 224 -20.48 -22.12 -9.98
CA ALA A 224 -19.08 -21.96 -9.56
C ALA A 224 -18.12 -22.61 -10.55
N LEU A 225 -18.40 -23.85 -10.96
CA LEU A 225 -17.58 -24.55 -11.96
C LEU A 225 -17.65 -23.91 -13.35
N GLN A 226 -18.81 -23.38 -13.72
CA GLN A 226 -18.98 -22.61 -14.97
C GLN A 226 -18.11 -21.35 -14.98
N THR A 227 -18.06 -20.64 -13.86
CA THR A 227 -17.21 -19.45 -13.71
C THR A 227 -15.73 -19.81 -13.82
N LEU A 228 -15.30 -20.91 -13.18
CA LEU A 228 -13.93 -21.41 -13.32
C LEU A 228 -13.61 -21.82 -14.76
N HIS A 229 -14.54 -22.47 -15.44
CA HIS A 229 -14.35 -22.86 -16.85
C HIS A 229 -14.20 -21.64 -17.78
N ALA A 230 -14.94 -20.55 -17.52
CA ALA A 230 -14.80 -19.30 -18.26
C ALA A 230 -13.40 -18.65 -18.05
N GLN A 231 -12.73 -18.96 -16.94
CA GLN A 231 -11.38 -18.48 -16.64
C GLN A 231 -10.26 -19.36 -17.20
N ARG A 232 -10.54 -20.29 -18.10
CA ARG A 232 -9.52 -21.15 -18.73
C ARG A 232 -8.45 -20.36 -19.50
N GLU A 233 -8.83 -19.22 -20.04
CA GLU A 233 -7.95 -18.29 -20.73
C GLU A 233 -7.57 -17.17 -19.75
N LEU A 234 -6.29 -17.10 -19.39
CA LEU A 234 -5.77 -16.02 -18.56
C LEU A 234 -5.49 -14.81 -19.46
N HIS A 235 -6.05 -13.68 -19.06
CA HIS A 235 -5.85 -12.41 -19.74
C HIS A 235 -5.19 -11.39 -18.81
N ALA A 236 -4.45 -10.45 -19.39
CA ALA A 236 -3.81 -9.37 -18.65
C ALA A 236 -4.87 -8.37 -18.11
N PRO A 237 -4.97 -8.15 -16.79
CA PRO A 237 -5.93 -7.21 -16.21
C PRO A 237 -5.61 -5.74 -16.52
N PHE A 238 -4.34 -5.43 -16.83
CA PHE A 238 -3.85 -4.10 -17.22
C PHE A 238 -2.63 -4.25 -18.15
N ALA A 239 -2.23 -3.17 -18.81
CA ALA A 239 -1.04 -3.13 -19.63
C ALA A 239 0.24 -3.14 -18.78
N GLY A 240 1.21 -3.99 -19.11
CA GLY A 240 2.42 -4.14 -18.30
C GLY A 240 3.44 -5.08 -18.91
N ILE A 241 4.38 -5.51 -18.07
CA ILE A 241 5.38 -6.52 -18.40
C ILE A 241 5.10 -7.79 -17.61
N VAL A 242 5.17 -8.92 -18.30
CA VAL A 242 5.06 -10.25 -17.71
C VAL A 242 6.40 -10.63 -17.10
N LEU A 243 6.40 -10.91 -15.80
CA LEU A 243 7.56 -11.34 -15.04
C LEU A 243 7.32 -12.72 -14.44
N ARG A 244 8.41 -13.38 -14.04
CA ARG A 244 8.34 -14.59 -13.23
C ARG A 244 7.85 -14.24 -11.82
N PRO A 245 6.94 -15.02 -11.24
CA PRO A 245 6.51 -14.84 -9.87
C PRO A 245 7.70 -14.86 -8.90
N ARG A 246 7.73 -13.96 -7.94
CA ARG A 246 8.77 -13.93 -6.91
C ARG A 246 8.63 -15.15 -6.00
N LYS A 247 9.75 -15.63 -5.47
CA LYS A 247 9.75 -16.63 -4.41
C LYS A 247 9.00 -16.10 -3.21
N GLN A 248 8.06 -16.85 -2.69
CA GLN A 248 7.60 -16.64 -1.33
C GLN A 248 8.69 -17.07 -0.35
N GLU A 249 8.87 -16.33 0.72
CA GLU A 249 9.80 -16.71 1.80
C GLU A 249 9.46 -18.11 2.32
N GLY A 250 10.43 -19.03 2.20
CA GLY A 250 10.27 -20.44 2.61
C GLY A 250 9.86 -21.42 1.49
N GLY A 251 9.55 -20.95 0.28
CA GLY A 251 9.22 -21.79 -0.88
C GLY A 251 10.42 -22.16 -1.74
N GLY A 252 10.38 -23.34 -2.37
CA GLY A 252 11.34 -23.76 -3.41
C GLY A 252 11.34 -22.78 -4.62
N SER A 253 12.28 -22.95 -5.56
CA SER A 253 12.28 -22.15 -6.79
C SER A 253 10.97 -22.38 -7.55
N VAL A 254 10.28 -21.29 -7.92
CA VAL A 254 9.13 -21.38 -8.83
C VAL A 254 9.65 -21.90 -10.17
N PRO A 255 9.19 -23.08 -10.63
CA PRO A 255 9.68 -23.64 -11.90
C PRO A 255 9.27 -22.71 -13.05
N MET A 256 10.05 -22.74 -14.12
CA MET A 256 9.72 -22.02 -15.33
C MET A 256 8.45 -22.61 -15.94
N LEU A 257 7.46 -21.80 -16.16
CA LEU A 257 6.19 -22.22 -16.75
C LEU A 257 6.44 -22.71 -18.19
N GLN A 258 5.94 -23.90 -18.50
CA GLN A 258 6.07 -24.52 -19.83
C GLN A 258 4.76 -25.21 -20.22
N PRO A 259 4.43 -25.27 -21.51
CA PRO A 259 3.33 -26.11 -22.00
C PRO A 259 3.47 -27.55 -21.51
N GLY A 260 2.37 -28.18 -21.09
CA GLY A 260 2.34 -29.51 -20.49
C GLY A 260 2.60 -29.54 -18.98
N MET A 261 2.98 -28.45 -18.36
CA MET A 261 3.18 -28.39 -16.92
C MET A 261 1.84 -28.36 -16.18
N ARG A 262 1.75 -29.10 -15.06
CA ARG A 262 0.56 -29.10 -14.19
C ARG A 262 0.60 -27.91 -13.25
N ALA A 263 -0.46 -27.14 -13.27
CA ALA A 263 -0.71 -26.06 -12.32
C ALA A 263 -1.86 -26.48 -11.39
N THR A 264 -1.65 -26.40 -10.08
CA THR A 264 -2.71 -26.56 -9.09
C THR A 264 -3.38 -25.22 -8.81
N GLN A 265 -4.61 -25.24 -8.33
CA GLN A 265 -5.32 -24.01 -7.98
C GLN A 265 -4.48 -23.14 -7.04
N GLY A 266 -4.38 -21.84 -7.34
CA GLY A 266 -3.59 -20.87 -6.56
C GLY A 266 -2.10 -20.85 -6.89
N THR A 267 -1.58 -21.77 -7.76
CA THR A 267 -0.19 -21.72 -8.20
C THR A 267 0.10 -20.43 -8.94
N PRO A 268 1.10 -19.61 -8.50
CA PRO A 268 1.50 -18.40 -9.21
C PRO A 268 2.03 -18.75 -10.61
N LEU A 269 1.43 -18.18 -11.64
CA LEU A 269 1.81 -18.42 -13.04
C LEU A 269 2.66 -17.27 -13.59
N PHE A 270 2.19 -16.04 -13.42
CA PHE A 270 2.87 -14.84 -13.86
C PHE A 270 2.77 -13.75 -12.79
N GLU A 271 3.73 -12.86 -12.81
CA GLU A 271 3.66 -11.58 -12.13
C GLU A 271 3.53 -10.49 -13.20
N LEU A 272 2.42 -9.78 -13.22
CA LEU A 272 2.19 -8.68 -14.15
C LEU A 272 2.48 -7.37 -13.45
N THR A 273 3.36 -6.57 -14.06
CA THR A 273 3.83 -5.33 -13.49
C THR A 273 3.55 -4.19 -14.46
N SER A 274 2.78 -3.18 -14.01
CA SER A 274 2.48 -2.00 -14.82
C SER A 274 3.67 -1.04 -14.85
N LEU A 275 3.96 -0.49 -16.05
CA LEU A 275 4.93 0.57 -16.23
C LEU A 275 4.28 1.97 -16.35
N GLU A 276 2.96 2.06 -16.37
CA GLU A 276 2.26 3.34 -16.54
C GLU A 276 2.46 4.26 -15.35
N ARG A 277 2.53 3.66 -14.16
CA ARG A 277 2.76 4.37 -12.91
C ARG A 277 3.87 3.68 -12.15
N ILE A 278 4.88 4.44 -11.80
CA ILE A 278 6.01 3.98 -10.99
C ILE A 278 6.06 4.76 -9.68
N LYS A 279 6.65 4.15 -8.68
CA LYS A 279 6.87 4.73 -7.37
C LYS A 279 8.32 4.52 -6.95
N ALA A 280 8.81 5.35 -6.06
CA ALA A 280 10.07 5.09 -5.39
C ALA A 280 9.79 4.64 -3.96
N VAL A 281 10.45 3.58 -3.54
CA VAL A 281 10.33 3.04 -2.19
C VAL A 281 11.67 3.18 -1.49
N SER A 282 11.64 3.75 -0.30
CA SER A 282 12.82 3.98 0.54
C SER A 282 12.52 3.57 1.97
N ARG A 283 13.55 3.54 2.80
CA ARG A 283 13.44 3.34 4.24
C ARG A 283 14.03 4.53 4.97
N VAL A 284 13.33 5.03 5.96
CA VAL A 284 13.73 6.12 6.83
C VAL A 284 13.93 5.60 8.25
N GLU A 285 14.93 6.12 8.94
CA GLU A 285 15.17 5.82 10.36
C GLU A 285 14.11 6.50 11.23
N GLU A 286 13.78 5.89 12.36
CA GLU A 286 12.81 6.41 13.34
C GLU A 286 13.13 7.85 13.76
N ALA A 287 14.42 8.18 13.89
CA ALA A 287 14.89 9.51 14.30
C ALA A 287 14.45 10.62 13.31
N ASP A 288 14.39 10.32 12.00
CA ASP A 288 14.03 11.27 10.95
C ASP A 288 12.55 11.27 10.60
N LEU A 289 11.79 10.26 11.09
CA LEU A 289 10.38 10.08 10.76
C LEU A 289 9.53 11.32 11.11
N HIS A 290 9.84 11.99 12.22
CA HIS A 290 9.11 13.17 12.71
C HIS A 290 9.19 14.37 11.73
N GLN A 291 10.16 14.40 10.81
CA GLN A 291 10.34 15.45 9.81
C GLN A 291 9.50 15.21 8.55
N LEU A 292 8.95 14.02 8.39
CA LEU A 292 8.23 13.60 7.19
C LEU A 292 6.73 13.70 7.37
N SER A 293 6.06 14.06 6.29
CA SER A 293 4.60 14.05 6.20
C SER A 293 4.17 13.69 4.78
N GLU A 294 3.02 13.06 4.65
CA GLU A 294 2.42 12.77 3.36
C GLU A 294 2.19 14.06 2.56
N GLY A 295 2.36 13.98 1.25
CA GLY A 295 2.23 15.11 0.33
C GLY A 295 3.49 15.97 0.19
N MET A 296 4.55 15.77 0.99
CA MET A 296 5.81 16.50 0.83
C MET A 296 6.42 16.27 -0.55
N PRO A 297 6.94 17.33 -1.21
CA PRO A 297 7.60 17.21 -2.51
C PRO A 297 8.94 16.49 -2.38
N VAL A 298 9.24 15.64 -3.35
CA VAL A 298 10.44 14.83 -3.40
C VAL A 298 11.07 14.97 -4.78
N GLN A 299 12.35 15.33 -4.82
CA GLN A 299 13.16 15.25 -6.01
C GLN A 299 13.86 13.88 -6.05
N ILE A 300 13.72 13.17 -7.16
CA ILE A 300 14.23 11.82 -7.32
C ILE A 300 15.31 11.83 -8.42
N THR A 301 16.50 11.41 -8.06
CA THR A 301 17.63 11.30 -8.98
C THR A 301 18.21 9.90 -8.93
N GLY A 302 18.92 9.49 -9.96
CA GLY A 302 19.58 8.19 -10.00
C GLY A 302 20.61 8.13 -11.10
N ASP A 303 21.63 7.31 -10.91
CA ASP A 303 22.74 7.19 -11.87
C ASP A 303 22.27 6.64 -13.23
N GLY A 304 21.15 5.90 -13.23
CA GLY A 304 20.52 5.38 -14.45
C GLY A 304 19.54 6.33 -15.14
N PHE A 305 19.30 7.55 -14.61
CA PHE A 305 18.31 8.49 -15.15
C PHE A 305 18.90 9.52 -16.13
N ASP A 306 20.17 9.36 -16.51
CA ASP A 306 20.87 10.22 -17.46
C ASP A 306 20.79 11.71 -17.08
N GLY A 307 20.96 12.02 -15.79
CA GLY A 307 20.91 13.38 -15.23
C GLY A 307 19.50 13.99 -15.12
N THR A 308 18.44 13.26 -15.48
CA THR A 308 17.07 13.76 -15.36
C THR A 308 16.60 13.62 -13.91
N ALA A 309 16.22 14.73 -13.29
CA ALA A 309 15.55 14.72 -11.99
C ALA A 309 14.03 14.49 -12.20
N LEU A 310 13.48 13.48 -11.54
CA LEU A 310 12.07 13.23 -11.51
C LEU A 310 11.45 13.94 -10.31
N GLN A 311 10.21 14.33 -10.44
CA GLN A 311 9.42 14.92 -9.37
C GLN A 311 8.43 13.90 -8.83
N GLY A 312 8.13 13.99 -7.55
CA GLY A 312 7.16 13.15 -6.89
C GLY A 312 6.74 13.72 -5.55
N ARG A 313 5.88 12.99 -4.87
CA ARG A 313 5.40 13.35 -3.53
C ARG A 313 5.35 12.11 -2.65
N ILE A 314 5.53 12.30 -1.34
CA ILE A 314 5.31 11.23 -0.38
C ILE A 314 3.83 10.83 -0.47
N GLU A 315 3.57 9.59 -0.86
CA GLU A 315 2.23 9.00 -0.97
C GLU A 315 1.81 8.38 0.35
N ALA A 316 2.73 7.66 0.99
CA ALA A 316 2.48 6.99 2.26
C ALA A 316 3.75 6.79 3.07
N ILE A 317 3.61 6.82 4.38
CA ILE A 317 4.64 6.45 5.34
C ILE A 317 4.15 5.21 6.09
N GLY A 318 4.93 4.12 6.06
CA GLY A 318 4.59 2.86 6.69
C GLY A 318 4.36 3.01 8.20
N VAL A 319 3.29 2.42 8.70
CA VAL A 319 2.97 2.46 10.14
C VAL A 319 3.70 1.38 10.93
N GLN A 320 4.29 0.40 10.25
CA GLN A 320 5.02 -0.70 10.88
C GLN A 320 6.52 -0.54 10.65
N GLY A 321 7.27 -0.47 11.76
CA GLY A 321 8.72 -0.45 11.73
C GLY A 321 9.30 -1.85 11.49
N THR A 322 10.39 -1.91 10.74
CA THR A 322 11.17 -3.12 10.50
C THR A 322 12.56 -2.95 11.12
N PRO A 323 13.06 -3.92 11.90
CA PRO A 323 14.43 -3.86 12.40
C PRO A 323 15.43 -3.77 11.25
N SER A 324 16.40 -2.87 11.35
CA SER A 324 17.48 -2.75 10.38
C SER A 324 18.71 -3.49 10.88
N GLU A 325 19.14 -4.51 10.13
CA GLU A 325 20.40 -5.22 10.45
C GLU A 325 21.64 -4.39 10.09
N MET A 326 21.50 -3.38 9.23
CA MET A 326 22.61 -2.65 8.63
C MET A 326 23.13 -1.46 9.47
N TYR A 327 22.34 -0.95 10.43
CA TYR A 327 22.66 0.24 11.22
C TYR A 327 22.49 -0.01 12.74
N GLY A 328 23.13 -1.04 13.27
CA GLY A 328 23.21 -1.21 14.73
C GLY A 328 21.89 -1.51 15.45
N GLY A 329 20.86 -2.01 14.74
CA GLY A 329 19.61 -2.47 15.36
C GLY A 329 18.52 -1.39 15.47
N GLY A 330 18.61 -0.28 14.75
CA GLY A 330 17.56 0.74 14.68
C GLY A 330 16.30 0.26 13.92
N THR A 331 15.17 0.88 14.20
CA THR A 331 13.93 0.65 13.49
C THR A 331 13.85 1.54 12.25
N THR A 332 13.47 0.98 11.13
CA THR A 332 13.22 1.72 9.88
C THR A 332 11.78 1.59 9.44
N TYR A 333 11.27 2.64 8.81
CA TYR A 333 9.92 2.72 8.27
C TYR A 333 9.99 2.87 6.75
N GLU A 334 9.07 2.20 6.06
CA GLU A 334 8.98 2.31 4.60
C GLU A 334 8.31 3.63 4.20
N VAL A 335 8.94 4.35 3.27
CA VAL A 335 8.40 5.57 2.67
C VAL A 335 8.16 5.32 1.20
N THR A 336 6.91 5.45 0.79
CA THR A 336 6.49 5.35 -0.60
C THR A 336 6.31 6.73 -1.19
N VAL A 337 6.98 6.98 -2.31
CA VAL A 337 6.92 8.24 -3.06
C VAL A 337 6.27 7.98 -4.41
N ALA A 338 5.10 8.56 -4.66
CA ALA A 338 4.48 8.55 -5.97
C ALA A 338 5.26 9.47 -6.90
N ILE A 339 5.66 8.95 -8.06
CA ILE A 339 6.36 9.70 -9.10
C ILE A 339 5.33 10.31 -10.04
N ASP A 340 5.51 11.57 -10.38
CA ASP A 340 4.63 12.26 -11.33
C ASP A 340 4.65 11.56 -12.70
N PRO A 341 3.56 11.65 -13.49
CA PRO A 341 3.47 10.98 -14.78
C PRO A 341 4.67 11.28 -15.67
N LEU A 342 5.32 10.23 -16.15
CA LEU A 342 6.52 10.33 -16.97
C LEU A 342 6.20 10.42 -18.46
N LEU A 343 7.00 11.16 -19.18
CA LEU A 343 6.95 11.17 -20.64
C LEU A 343 7.39 9.81 -21.21
N PRO A 344 6.88 9.37 -22.37
CA PRO A 344 7.24 8.09 -22.98
C PRO A 344 8.75 7.88 -23.16
N ALA A 345 9.51 8.95 -23.46
CA ALA A 345 10.95 8.90 -23.58
C ALA A 345 11.68 8.63 -22.24
N GLN A 346 11.13 9.11 -21.14
CA GLN A 346 11.63 8.86 -19.78
C GLN A 346 11.35 7.42 -19.33
N LEU A 347 10.15 6.91 -19.64
CA LEU A 347 9.76 5.53 -19.34
C LEU A 347 10.64 4.48 -20.05
N GLN A 348 11.23 4.81 -21.20
CA GLN A 348 12.14 3.90 -21.90
C GLN A 348 13.51 3.77 -21.20
N ARG A 349 13.93 4.78 -20.46
CA ARG A 349 15.22 4.84 -19.77
C ARG A 349 15.15 4.31 -18.35
N ILE A 350 14.03 4.50 -17.66
CA ILE A 350 13.84 4.08 -16.27
C ILE A 350 13.41 2.62 -16.25
N ARG A 351 14.12 1.81 -15.46
CA ARG A 351 13.80 0.40 -15.25
C ARG A 351 13.46 0.15 -13.79
N LEU A 352 12.55 -0.77 -13.57
CA LEU A 352 12.21 -1.23 -12.22
C LEU A 352 13.44 -1.85 -11.56
N GLY A 353 13.61 -1.61 -10.27
CA GLY A 353 14.75 -2.05 -9.49
C GLY A 353 15.95 -1.11 -9.53
N MET A 354 15.94 -0.04 -10.35
CA MET A 354 16.99 0.97 -10.32
C MET A 354 17.06 1.66 -8.98
N SER A 355 18.29 1.93 -8.52
CA SER A 355 18.54 2.73 -7.33
C SER A 355 18.16 4.18 -7.58
N ALA A 356 17.55 4.81 -6.59
CA ALA A 356 17.14 6.20 -6.61
C ALA A 356 17.61 6.93 -5.35
N ARG A 357 18.01 8.17 -5.49
CA ARG A 357 18.26 9.10 -4.39
C ARG A 357 17.08 10.03 -4.30
N LEU A 358 16.46 10.06 -3.15
CA LEU A 358 15.26 10.85 -2.84
C LEU A 358 15.70 12.04 -2.00
N ALA A 359 15.52 13.24 -2.49
CA ALA A 359 15.71 14.47 -1.73
C ALA A 359 14.33 15.02 -1.36
N ILE A 360 13.92 14.77 -0.12
CA ILE A 360 12.61 15.19 0.40
C ILE A 360 12.76 16.59 0.95
N VAL A 361 11.93 17.52 0.48
CA VAL A 361 11.94 18.90 0.97
C VAL A 361 11.23 18.94 2.32
N THR A 362 12.01 18.98 3.40
CA THR A 362 11.49 19.02 4.79
C THR A 362 11.21 20.43 5.27
N TYR A 363 11.79 21.43 4.62
CA TYR A 363 11.55 22.83 4.90
C TYR A 363 11.72 23.67 3.64
N ARG A 364 10.86 24.67 3.46
CA ARG A 364 10.94 25.64 2.35
C ARG A 364 10.43 27.00 2.82
N ALA A 365 11.25 28.03 2.58
CA ALA A 365 10.89 29.44 2.76
C ALA A 365 11.21 30.19 1.47
N GLU A 366 10.21 30.79 0.80
CA GLU A 366 10.38 31.39 -0.54
C GLU A 366 11.16 32.71 -0.54
N ASN A 367 11.12 33.45 0.57
CA ASN A 367 11.77 34.77 0.72
C ASN A 367 12.63 34.84 1.98
N GLY A 368 13.33 33.77 2.31
CA GLY A 368 14.19 33.69 3.48
C GLY A 368 15.53 34.41 3.26
N LEU A 369 16.09 34.92 4.33
CA LEU A 369 17.45 35.43 4.37
C LEU A 369 18.31 34.41 5.12
N ALA A 370 19.39 33.97 4.52
CA ALA A 370 20.35 33.06 5.16
C ALA A 370 21.71 33.75 5.27
N LEU A 371 22.34 33.58 6.41
CA LEU A 371 23.66 34.08 6.72
C LEU A 371 24.60 32.96 7.10
N PRO A 372 25.89 33.03 6.70
CA PRO A 372 26.87 32.14 7.26
C PRO A 372 27.03 32.39 8.77
N ALA A 373 27.40 31.37 9.52
CA ALA A 373 27.53 31.47 10.99
C ALA A 373 28.54 32.59 11.41
N GLU A 374 29.49 32.89 10.58
CA GLU A 374 30.51 33.93 10.76
C GLU A 374 29.95 35.37 10.75
N ALA A 375 28.72 35.57 10.27
CA ALA A 375 28.01 36.83 10.27
C ALA A 375 27.18 37.10 11.53
N LEU A 376 27.00 36.10 12.37
CA LEU A 376 26.15 36.16 13.56
C LEU A 376 26.99 36.47 14.79
N HIS A 377 26.70 37.58 15.43
CA HIS A 377 27.36 38.01 16.67
C HIS A 377 26.47 37.73 17.87
N GLN A 378 27.04 37.27 18.97
CA GLN A 378 26.34 37.10 20.24
C GLN A 378 26.69 38.25 21.20
N SER A 379 25.70 38.88 21.76
CA SER A 379 25.86 39.82 22.86
C SER A 379 26.07 39.05 24.18
N GLY A 380 26.76 39.66 25.15
CA GLY A 380 26.94 39.08 26.49
C GLY A 380 25.63 38.76 27.23
N GLU A 381 24.49 39.27 26.75
CA GLU A 381 23.14 39.01 27.27
C GLU A 381 22.41 37.88 26.51
N GLY A 382 23.11 37.18 25.58
CA GLY A 382 22.54 36.05 24.82
C GLY A 382 21.68 36.42 23.62
N SER A 383 21.58 37.73 23.27
CA SER A 383 20.91 38.19 22.05
C SER A 383 21.84 38.08 20.84
N THR A 384 21.29 37.65 19.70
CA THR A 384 22.04 37.56 18.44
C THR A 384 21.81 38.83 17.61
N PHE A 385 22.88 39.41 17.07
CA PHE A 385 22.82 40.57 16.18
C PHE A 385 23.76 40.41 15.00
N VAL A 386 23.55 41.22 13.98
CA VAL A 386 24.41 41.34 12.80
C VAL A 386 24.80 42.78 12.60
N ILE A 387 25.97 43.04 12.02
CA ILE A 387 26.39 44.36 11.59
C ILE A 387 25.93 44.52 10.14
N HIS A 388 24.94 45.38 9.94
CA HIS A 388 24.21 45.53 8.65
C HIS A 388 24.34 46.97 8.12
N ARG A 389 24.39 47.09 6.82
CA ARG A 389 24.22 48.36 6.06
C ARG A 389 23.38 48.10 4.81
N LYS A 390 22.52 49.06 4.45
CA LYS A 390 21.61 48.90 3.31
C LYS A 390 22.33 49.02 1.98
N THR A 391 23.34 49.93 1.91
CA THR A 391 24.20 50.14 0.75
C THR A 391 25.68 50.23 1.16
N MET A 392 26.63 50.00 0.25
CA MET A 392 28.05 50.02 0.54
C MET A 392 28.57 51.35 1.10
N HIS A 393 27.83 52.46 0.88
CA HIS A 393 28.24 53.81 1.26
C HIS A 393 27.51 54.29 2.56
N GLU A 394 26.61 53.49 3.11
CA GLU A 394 25.83 53.82 4.31
C GLU A 394 26.56 53.37 5.58
N ALA A 395 26.35 54.10 6.67
CA ALA A 395 26.92 53.72 7.96
C ALA A 395 26.37 52.37 8.44
N SER A 396 27.26 51.49 8.91
CA SER A 396 26.84 50.21 9.49
C SER A 396 26.09 50.40 10.80
N ARG A 397 25.10 49.55 11.04
CA ARG A 397 24.33 49.52 12.29
C ARG A 397 24.23 48.09 12.80
N GLN A 398 24.11 47.94 14.10
CA GLN A 398 23.78 46.65 14.71
C GLN A 398 22.28 46.46 14.58
N VAL A 399 21.88 45.29 14.06
CA VAL A 399 20.50 44.87 13.93
C VAL A 399 20.33 43.56 14.69
N ALA A 400 19.43 43.59 15.68
CA ALA A 400 19.06 42.37 16.39
C ALA A 400 18.31 41.44 15.45
N VAL A 401 18.69 40.18 15.40
CA VAL A 401 18.12 39.15 14.54
C VAL A 401 17.78 37.90 15.36
N THR A 402 16.74 37.22 14.92
CA THR A 402 16.37 35.92 15.51
C THR A 402 16.87 34.83 14.56
N PRO A 403 17.83 33.99 14.96
CA PRO A 403 18.28 32.87 14.16
C PRO A 403 17.16 31.82 14.05
N GLY A 404 16.94 31.34 12.83
CA GLY A 404 15.99 30.30 12.49
C GLY A 404 16.69 28.94 12.29
N ARG A 405 16.32 28.24 11.22
CA ARG A 405 16.85 26.92 10.90
C ARG A 405 18.20 27.02 10.18
N ALA A 406 19.06 26.03 10.44
CA ALA A 406 20.24 25.80 9.60
C ALA A 406 19.80 25.14 8.28
N VAL A 407 20.15 25.76 7.17
CA VAL A 407 19.89 25.31 5.81
C VAL A 407 21.20 25.27 5.03
N PRO A 408 21.28 24.58 3.87
CA PRO A 408 22.52 24.53 3.08
C PRO A 408 23.09 25.92 2.69
N GLN A 409 22.22 26.93 2.60
CA GLN A 409 22.59 28.31 2.26
C GLN A 409 23.14 29.09 3.46
N GLY A 410 23.06 28.59 4.68
CA GLY A 410 23.48 29.24 5.91
C GLY A 410 22.47 29.07 7.03
N ILE A 411 22.47 29.99 7.99
CA ILE A 411 21.48 30.07 9.07
C ILE A 411 20.43 31.07 8.67
N GLU A 412 19.18 30.63 8.59
CA GLU A 412 18.04 31.53 8.36
C GLU A 412 17.98 32.59 9.46
N VAL A 413 17.66 33.83 9.10
CA VAL A 413 17.52 34.92 10.05
C VAL A 413 16.25 35.71 9.79
N PHE A 414 15.59 36.07 10.90
CA PHE A 414 14.39 36.91 10.92
C PHE A 414 14.72 38.29 11.48
N GLY A 415 14.04 39.30 10.97
CA GLY A 415 14.21 40.70 11.44
C GLY A 415 15.28 41.49 10.70
N LEU A 416 15.85 40.93 9.60
CA LEU A 416 16.83 41.60 8.76
C LEU A 416 16.22 42.00 7.42
N GLU A 417 16.61 43.17 6.89
CA GLU A 417 16.31 43.58 5.53
C GLU A 417 17.49 43.17 4.58
N SER A 418 17.20 43.18 3.27
CA SER A 418 18.25 42.96 2.26
C SER A 418 19.33 44.05 2.38
N GLY A 419 20.58 43.71 2.12
CA GLY A 419 21.72 44.62 2.22
C GLY A 419 23.02 43.88 2.37
N TYR A 420 23.96 44.53 3.08
CA TYR A 420 25.32 44.01 3.30
C TYR A 420 25.52 43.68 4.78
N VAL A 421 26.08 42.51 5.05
CA VAL A 421 26.36 42.04 6.42
C VAL A 421 27.86 41.79 6.53
N GLN A 422 28.45 42.26 7.64
CA GLN A 422 29.88 42.07 7.93
C GLN A 422 30.12 40.64 8.41
N LEU A 423 31.18 40.04 7.86
CA LEU A 423 31.65 38.72 8.31
C LEU A 423 32.76 38.90 9.36
N LEU A 424 32.74 38.11 10.42
CA LEU A 424 33.85 38.00 11.35
C LEU A 424 35.05 37.30 10.63
N GLU A 425 36.22 37.86 10.80
CA GLU A 425 37.44 37.17 10.40
C GLU A 425 37.62 35.98 11.37
N SER A 426 37.58 34.76 10.85
CA SER A 426 37.99 33.59 11.65
C SER A 426 39.41 33.81 12.05
N ALA A 427 39.67 33.94 13.33
CA ALA A 427 41.03 33.92 13.88
C ALA A 427 41.75 32.63 13.40
N PRO A 428 42.99 32.72 12.92
CA PRO A 428 43.75 31.63 12.39
C PRO A 428 43.96 30.47 13.38
#